data_33f689f203f93a7a179c1cbe5fd700ae
#
_entry.id   33f689f203f93a7a179c1cbe5fd700ae
#
_cell.length_a   1.000
_cell.length_b   1.000
_cell.length_c   1.000
_cell.angle_alpha   90.00
_cell.angle_beta   90.00
_cell.angle_gamma   90.00
#
_symmetry.space_group_name_H-M   'P 1'
#
loop_
_entity.id
_entity.type
_entity.pdbx_description
1 polymer ?
#
loop_
_entity_poly.entity_id
_entity_poly.type
_entity_poly.pdbx_seq_one_letter_code
_entity_poly.pdbx_strand_id
1 'polypeptide(L)'
;MISMRIKNVNPKGWYDIPGYDGIYQINYWADIRKKLGNGKYKHLKPYVKKNNQGKRLIKLKRKEVVVMSLMRITFIGDLPKGYVTYHKNGIKTDDILGNIGVITKKELSKKTGQMNGRATKVAKINQDGEIVAFYKSAREAARQNYMSYQTILDRINGKVKGIYAPDGYAYCKDSDKEITEMIRKIERKNTEECGVNFIKAPEVVFEF
;
A
#
# COMPACT_ATOMS: atom_id res chain seq x y z
N MET A 1 17.51 19.23 8.90
CA MET A 1 16.07 19.37 8.56
C MET A 1 15.95 20.54 7.57
N ILE A 2 15.67 20.30 6.28
CA ILE A 2 15.54 21.37 5.28
C ILE A 2 14.16 21.99 5.49
N SER A 3 14.10 23.18 6.08
CA SER A 3 12.88 23.97 6.18
C SER A 3 12.56 24.54 4.79
N MET A 4 11.74 23.83 4.02
CA MET A 4 11.18 24.41 2.80
C MET A 4 10.11 25.41 3.18
N ARG A 5 10.39 26.69 2.96
CA ARG A 5 9.42 27.77 3.13
C ARG A 5 8.38 27.66 2.02
N ILE A 6 7.18 27.18 2.37
CA ILE A 6 5.99 27.43 1.55
C ILE A 6 5.87 28.97 1.48
N LYS A 7 5.79 29.53 0.25
CA LYS A 7 5.58 30.97 0.08
C LYS A 7 4.37 31.39 0.92
N ASN A 8 4.43 32.56 1.55
CA ASN A 8 3.25 33.11 2.21
C ASN A 8 2.14 33.28 1.16
N VAL A 9 1.14 32.42 1.22
CA VAL A 9 0.07 32.32 0.21
C VAL A 9 -1.19 32.92 0.80
N ASN A 10 -1.75 33.95 0.14
CA ASN A 10 -3.08 34.43 0.45
C ASN A 10 -4.11 33.37 -0.03
N PRO A 11 -4.92 32.76 0.85
CA PRO A 11 -5.91 31.74 0.46
C PRO A 11 -6.95 32.21 -0.58
N LYS A 12 -7.20 33.53 -0.66
CA LYS A 12 -8.11 34.16 -1.64
C LYS A 12 -7.40 34.54 -2.95
N GLY A 13 -6.07 34.45 -3.00
CA GLY A 13 -5.25 34.84 -4.16
C GLY A 13 -5.24 33.83 -5.29
N TRP A 14 -5.04 34.30 -6.49
CA TRP A 14 -4.78 33.50 -7.68
C TRP A 14 -3.34 33.68 -8.14
N TYR A 15 -2.65 32.62 -8.46
CA TYR A 15 -1.23 32.59 -8.76
C TYR A 15 -1.00 31.97 -10.14
N ASP A 16 -0.17 32.61 -10.95
CA ASP A 16 0.17 32.09 -12.26
C ASP A 16 0.94 30.77 -12.14
N ILE A 17 0.54 29.79 -12.95
CA ILE A 17 1.20 28.49 -13.00
C ILE A 17 2.48 28.64 -13.85
N PRO A 18 3.66 28.36 -13.31
CA PRO A 18 4.92 28.44 -14.05
C PRO A 18 4.91 27.59 -15.32
N GLY A 19 5.51 28.12 -16.40
CA GLY A 19 5.59 27.44 -17.70
C GLY A 19 4.33 27.56 -18.59
N TYR A 20 3.39 28.43 -18.23
CA TYR A 20 2.15 28.64 -19.00
C TYR A 20 1.88 30.09 -19.37
N ASP A 21 2.88 30.97 -19.36
CA ASP A 21 2.83 32.35 -19.87
C ASP A 21 1.67 33.19 -19.28
N GLY A 22 1.33 33.00 -18.01
CA GLY A 22 0.23 33.69 -17.33
C GLY A 22 -1.18 33.32 -17.80
N ILE A 23 -1.29 32.29 -18.68
CA ILE A 23 -2.59 31.85 -19.23
C ILE A 23 -3.43 31.11 -18.19
N TYR A 24 -2.79 30.36 -17.29
CA TYR A 24 -3.47 29.56 -16.28
C TYR A 24 -3.06 29.97 -14.88
N GLN A 25 -4.03 30.03 -14.01
CA GLN A 25 -3.84 30.38 -12.59
C GLN A 25 -4.43 29.29 -11.69
N ILE A 26 -3.82 29.13 -10.53
CA ILE A 26 -4.24 28.19 -9.49
C ILE A 26 -4.32 28.92 -8.15
N ASN A 27 -5.24 28.54 -7.28
CA ASN A 27 -5.39 29.11 -5.95
C ASN A 27 -4.96 28.12 -4.85
N TYR A 28 -5.03 28.54 -3.59
CA TYR A 28 -4.76 27.73 -2.41
C TYR A 28 -5.59 26.42 -2.34
N TRP A 29 -6.84 26.47 -2.84
CA TRP A 29 -7.80 25.36 -2.81
C TRP A 29 -7.62 24.38 -3.98
N ALA A 30 -6.61 24.59 -4.80
CA ALA A 30 -6.35 23.84 -6.03
C ALA A 30 -7.45 23.99 -7.09
N ASP A 31 -8.18 25.12 -7.07
CA ASP A 31 -8.99 25.50 -8.20
C ASP A 31 -8.12 26.10 -9.30
N ILE A 32 -8.49 25.85 -10.54
CA ILE A 32 -7.72 26.26 -11.70
C ILE A 32 -8.60 27.09 -12.63
N ARG A 33 -8.05 28.20 -13.14
CA ARG A 33 -8.72 29.03 -14.12
C ARG A 33 -7.82 29.38 -15.29
N LYS A 34 -8.43 29.62 -16.43
CA LYS A 34 -7.78 30.05 -17.66
C LYS A 34 -8.16 31.49 -17.96
N LYS A 35 -7.18 32.36 -18.24
CA LYS A 35 -7.38 33.71 -18.75
C LYS A 35 -7.77 33.63 -20.23
N LEU A 36 -8.85 34.30 -20.60
CA LEU A 36 -9.34 34.39 -21.96
C LEU A 36 -8.83 35.68 -22.62
N GLY A 37 -8.83 35.76 -23.96
CA GLY A 37 -8.35 36.93 -24.71
C GLY A 37 -9.11 38.23 -24.39
N ASN A 38 -10.34 38.12 -23.93
CA ASN A 38 -11.18 39.26 -23.49
C ASN A 38 -10.95 39.68 -22.02
N GLY A 39 -9.89 39.18 -21.36
CA GLY A 39 -9.58 39.45 -19.94
C GLY A 39 -10.41 38.70 -18.92
N LYS A 40 -11.47 37.98 -19.33
CA LYS A 40 -12.29 37.16 -18.44
C LYS A 40 -11.57 35.86 -18.07
N TYR A 41 -12.04 35.21 -17.00
CA TYR A 41 -11.52 33.93 -16.56
C TYR A 41 -12.53 32.81 -16.72
N LYS A 42 -12.08 31.65 -17.20
CA LYS A 42 -12.86 30.42 -17.28
C LYS A 42 -12.32 29.43 -16.24
N HIS A 43 -13.18 29.00 -15.31
CA HIS A 43 -12.84 27.92 -14.37
C HIS A 43 -12.75 26.57 -15.11
N LEU A 44 -11.72 25.81 -14.77
CA LEU A 44 -11.47 24.49 -15.33
C LEU A 44 -11.75 23.45 -14.26
N LYS A 45 -12.46 22.38 -14.62
CA LYS A 45 -12.79 21.29 -13.69
C LYS A 45 -11.77 20.15 -13.82
N PRO A 46 -10.99 19.83 -12.76
CA PRO A 46 -10.18 18.62 -12.71
C PRO A 46 -11.06 17.37 -12.74
N TYR A 47 -10.50 16.26 -13.23
CA TYR A 47 -11.16 14.98 -13.31
C TYR A 47 -10.24 13.84 -12.84
N VAL A 48 -10.82 12.68 -12.54
CA VAL A 48 -10.11 11.48 -12.09
C VAL A 48 -10.27 10.38 -13.13
N LYS A 49 -9.17 9.72 -13.51
CA LYS A 49 -9.18 8.52 -14.36
C LYS A 49 -8.96 7.26 -13.51
N LYS A 50 -9.66 6.16 -13.82
CA LYS A 50 -9.48 4.85 -13.16
C LYS A 50 -8.01 4.40 -13.15
N ASN A 51 -7.30 4.60 -14.25
CA ASN A 51 -5.91 4.12 -14.41
C ASN A 51 -4.85 5.00 -13.76
N ASN A 52 -5.21 6.14 -13.19
CA ASN A 52 -4.25 7.10 -12.59
C ASN A 52 -4.24 7.08 -11.06
N GLN A 53 -4.44 5.92 -10.47
CA GLN A 53 -4.36 5.72 -9.01
C GLN A 53 -5.24 6.70 -8.19
N GLY A 54 -6.32 7.24 -8.77
CA GLY A 54 -7.23 8.18 -8.10
C GLY A 54 -6.71 9.62 -7.97
N LYS A 55 -5.65 10.00 -8.69
CA LYS A 55 -5.16 11.39 -8.70
C LYS A 55 -6.02 12.28 -9.57
N ARG A 56 -6.20 13.55 -9.18
CA ARG A 56 -6.86 14.56 -10.01
C ARG A 56 -5.95 15.01 -11.15
N LEU A 57 -6.52 15.05 -12.33
CA LEU A 57 -5.88 15.48 -13.58
C LEU A 57 -6.60 16.69 -14.14
N ILE A 58 -5.87 17.49 -14.89
CA ILE A 58 -6.42 18.58 -15.69
C ILE A 58 -5.72 18.65 -17.04
N LYS A 59 -6.45 19.05 -18.09
CA LYS A 59 -5.90 19.21 -19.43
C LYS A 59 -5.51 20.68 -19.66
N LEU A 60 -4.22 20.96 -19.79
CA LEU A 60 -3.66 22.29 -20.07
C LEU A 60 -2.87 22.22 -21.38
N LYS A 61 -3.06 23.18 -22.30
CA LYS A 61 -2.39 23.20 -23.64
C LYS A 61 -2.35 21.78 -24.28
N ARG A 62 -3.49 21.04 -24.28
CA ARG A 62 -3.62 19.66 -24.79
C ARG A 62 -2.86 18.57 -24.04
N LYS A 63 -2.12 18.87 -22.98
CA LYS A 63 -1.42 17.91 -22.12
C LYS A 63 -2.19 17.66 -20.83
N GLU A 64 -2.24 16.41 -20.39
CA GLU A 64 -2.80 16.04 -19.07
C GLU A 64 -1.72 16.23 -17.99
N VAL A 65 -2.06 16.94 -16.94
CA VAL A 65 -1.15 17.24 -15.83
C VAL A 65 -1.85 16.91 -14.51
N VAL A 66 -1.09 16.35 -13.56
CA VAL A 66 -1.59 16.08 -12.20
C VAL A 66 -1.72 17.39 -11.44
N VAL A 67 -2.87 17.64 -10.81
CA VAL A 67 -3.15 18.89 -10.07
C VAL A 67 -2.12 19.11 -8.96
N MET A 68 -1.79 18.09 -8.16
CA MET A 68 -0.75 18.18 -7.14
C MET A 68 0.61 18.64 -7.69
N SER A 69 0.96 18.27 -8.93
CA SER A 69 2.20 18.73 -9.57
C SER A 69 2.15 20.21 -9.88
N LEU A 70 0.99 20.74 -10.28
CA LEU A 70 0.78 22.18 -10.50
C LEU A 70 0.88 22.95 -9.17
N MET A 71 0.26 22.44 -8.11
CA MET A 71 0.39 23.00 -6.76
C MET A 71 1.86 23.06 -6.32
N ARG A 72 2.60 21.95 -6.54
CA ARG A 72 4.01 21.89 -6.20
C ARG A 72 4.81 22.98 -6.92
N ILE A 73 4.75 23.03 -8.26
CA ILE A 73 5.57 23.98 -9.03
C ILE A 73 5.21 25.43 -8.75
N THR A 74 3.95 25.72 -8.41
CA THR A 74 3.49 27.09 -8.14
C THR A 74 3.87 27.56 -6.74
N PHE A 75 3.71 26.75 -5.72
CA PHE A 75 3.80 27.16 -4.31
C PHE A 75 5.04 26.65 -3.57
N ILE A 76 5.59 25.51 -3.99
CA ILE A 76 6.74 24.86 -3.33
C ILE A 76 8.01 25.05 -4.16
N GLY A 77 7.89 24.95 -5.48
CA GLY A 77 9.01 25.01 -6.41
C GLY A 77 9.66 23.66 -6.67
N ASP A 78 10.93 23.68 -7.07
CA ASP A 78 11.69 22.47 -7.34
C ASP A 78 12.11 21.77 -6.05
N LEU A 79 12.02 20.45 -6.06
CA LEU A 79 12.39 19.61 -4.93
C LEU A 79 13.82 19.09 -5.09
N PRO A 80 14.60 19.02 -4.01
CA PRO A 80 15.89 18.35 -4.02
C PRO A 80 15.76 16.88 -4.46
N LYS A 81 16.86 16.34 -4.99
CA LYS A 81 16.91 14.91 -5.40
C LYS A 81 16.54 14.01 -4.22
N GLY A 82 15.62 13.09 -4.45
CA GLY A 82 15.16 12.15 -3.43
C GLY A 82 13.93 12.59 -2.64
N TYR A 83 13.44 13.83 -2.81
CA TYR A 83 12.20 14.32 -2.20
C TYR A 83 11.02 14.21 -3.16
N VAL A 84 9.82 14.04 -2.58
CA VAL A 84 8.56 13.97 -3.31
C VAL A 84 7.45 14.66 -2.52
N THR A 85 6.41 15.11 -3.22
CA THR A 85 5.18 15.58 -2.58
C THR A 85 4.25 14.42 -2.26
N TYR A 86 3.49 14.54 -1.18
CA TYR A 86 2.46 13.57 -0.79
C TYR A 86 1.26 14.27 -0.14
N HIS A 87 0.11 13.61 -0.12
CA HIS A 87 -1.07 14.09 0.61
C HIS A 87 -0.96 13.67 2.08
N LYS A 88 -0.98 14.63 3.01
CA LYS A 88 -0.84 14.39 4.46
C LYS A 88 -1.95 13.50 5.01
N ASN A 89 -3.19 13.71 4.54
CA ASN A 89 -4.37 12.93 4.94
C ASN A 89 -4.55 11.61 4.16
N GLY A 90 -3.68 11.31 3.18
CA GLY A 90 -3.77 10.12 2.34
C GLY A 90 -4.83 10.17 1.23
N ILE A 91 -5.65 11.22 1.16
CA ILE A 91 -6.71 11.39 0.15
C ILE A 91 -6.10 11.99 -1.12
N LYS A 92 -6.00 11.19 -2.17
CA LYS A 92 -5.31 11.55 -3.43
C LYS A 92 -6.02 12.61 -4.27
N THR A 93 -7.26 12.93 -3.93
CA THR A 93 -8.07 13.96 -4.60
C THR A 93 -8.11 15.28 -3.84
N ASP A 94 -7.51 15.33 -2.65
CA ASP A 94 -7.47 16.53 -1.82
C ASP A 94 -6.13 17.26 -2.00
N ASP A 95 -6.05 18.04 -3.08
CA ASP A 95 -4.85 18.80 -3.48
C ASP A 95 -4.74 20.19 -2.85
N ILE A 96 -5.49 20.48 -1.77
CA ILE A 96 -5.39 21.75 -1.03
C ILE A 96 -3.95 21.95 -0.54
N LEU A 97 -3.40 23.14 -0.68
CA LEU A 97 -2.00 23.42 -0.35
C LEU A 97 -1.62 22.99 1.08
N GLY A 98 -2.50 23.22 2.04
CA GLY A 98 -2.30 22.81 3.43
C GLY A 98 -2.15 21.30 3.63
N ASN A 99 -2.73 20.50 2.74
CA ASN A 99 -2.67 19.05 2.75
C ASN A 99 -1.44 18.48 1.99
N ILE A 100 -0.74 19.30 1.21
CA ILE A 100 0.46 18.87 0.49
C ILE A 100 1.67 18.96 1.42
N GLY A 101 2.35 17.84 1.61
CA GLY A 101 3.62 17.76 2.33
C GLY A 101 4.77 17.37 1.40
N VAL A 102 6.00 17.61 1.86
CA VAL A 102 7.23 17.17 1.22
C VAL A 102 7.92 16.18 2.12
N ILE A 103 8.37 15.08 1.56
CA ILE A 103 8.96 13.95 2.29
C ILE A 103 10.03 13.27 1.42
N THR A 104 10.97 12.57 2.02
CA THR A 104 11.89 11.73 1.26
C THR A 104 11.18 10.50 0.69
N LYS A 105 11.63 10.00 -0.46
CA LYS A 105 11.10 8.75 -1.05
C LYS A 105 11.19 7.58 -0.05
N LYS A 106 12.26 7.52 0.75
CA LYS A 106 12.46 6.47 1.76
C LYS A 106 11.41 6.52 2.87
N GLU A 107 11.11 7.71 3.39
CA GLU A 107 10.08 7.91 4.42
C GLU A 107 8.67 7.69 3.86
N LEU A 108 8.40 8.15 2.62
CA LEU A 108 7.12 7.88 1.97
C LEU A 108 6.90 6.37 1.78
N SER A 109 7.93 5.64 1.37
CA SER A 109 7.89 4.18 1.22
C SER A 109 7.59 3.47 2.54
N LYS A 110 8.16 3.94 3.67
CA LYS A 110 7.84 3.43 5.01
C LYS A 110 6.37 3.71 5.36
N LYS A 111 5.87 4.93 5.11
CA LYS A 111 4.47 5.32 5.38
C LYS A 111 3.47 4.50 4.56
N THR A 112 3.69 4.39 3.24
CA THR A 112 2.77 3.71 2.34
C THR A 112 2.89 2.20 2.40
N GLY A 113 4.08 1.65 2.68
CA GLY A 113 4.32 0.23 2.87
C GLY A 113 3.62 -0.34 4.11
N GLN A 114 3.44 0.47 5.15
CA GLN A 114 2.66 0.07 6.32
C GLN A 114 1.13 0.13 6.09
N MET A 115 0.66 1.00 5.20
CA MET A 115 -0.78 1.17 4.91
C MET A 115 -1.31 0.21 3.84
N ASN A 116 -0.46 -0.32 2.99
CA ASN A 116 -0.88 -1.30 2.00
C ASN A 116 -0.94 -2.67 2.68
N GLY A 117 -2.10 -3.09 3.15
CA GLY A 117 -2.39 -4.40 3.73
C GLY A 117 -2.12 -5.62 2.83
N ARG A 118 -1.10 -5.54 1.97
CA ARG A 118 -0.59 -6.58 1.07
C ARG A 118 0.45 -7.49 1.71
N ALA A 119 0.88 -7.21 2.94
CA ALA A 119 1.76 -8.13 3.64
C ALA A 119 0.97 -9.39 3.99
N THR A 120 1.27 -10.49 3.33
CA THR A 120 0.67 -11.77 3.65
C THR A 120 1.13 -12.16 5.05
N LYS A 121 0.20 -12.14 6.01
CA LYS A 121 0.43 -12.66 7.34
C LYS A 121 0.67 -14.16 7.28
N VAL A 122 1.49 -14.69 8.15
CA VAL A 122 1.93 -16.09 8.12
C VAL A 122 1.79 -16.69 9.50
N ALA A 123 1.23 -17.90 9.55
CA ALA A 123 1.22 -18.75 10.73
C ALA A 123 2.34 -19.81 10.63
N LYS A 124 3.00 -20.10 11.76
CA LYS A 124 3.99 -21.15 11.93
C LYS A 124 3.38 -22.26 12.78
N ILE A 125 3.44 -23.50 12.30
CA ILE A 125 2.78 -24.67 12.91
C ILE A 125 3.84 -25.76 13.12
N ASN A 126 3.83 -26.40 14.30
CA ASN A 126 4.73 -27.49 14.61
C ASN A 126 4.26 -28.83 13.97
N GLN A 127 5.00 -29.90 14.23
CA GLN A 127 4.69 -31.25 13.72
C GLN A 127 3.45 -31.86 14.39
N ASP A 128 3.05 -31.37 15.56
CA ASP A 128 1.87 -31.83 16.29
C ASP A 128 0.59 -31.09 15.85
N GLY A 129 0.70 -30.13 14.92
CA GLY A 129 -0.44 -29.33 14.44
C GLY A 129 -0.74 -28.10 15.29
N GLU A 130 0.12 -27.75 16.26
CA GLU A 130 -0.07 -26.59 17.10
C GLU A 130 0.52 -25.33 16.47
N ILE A 131 -0.17 -24.21 16.65
CA ILE A 131 0.30 -22.91 16.17
C ILE A 131 1.35 -22.35 17.13
N VAL A 132 2.57 -22.21 16.66
CA VAL A 132 3.71 -21.74 17.46
C VAL A 132 3.87 -20.21 17.41
N ALA A 133 3.62 -19.59 16.25
CA ALA A 133 3.79 -18.15 16.09
C ALA A 133 2.96 -17.60 14.92
N PHE A 134 2.68 -16.29 15.00
CA PHE A 134 2.12 -15.49 13.92
C PHE A 134 3.09 -14.39 13.53
N TYR A 135 3.23 -14.13 12.23
CA TYR A 135 4.08 -13.09 11.67
C TYR A 135 3.26 -12.11 10.81
N LYS A 136 3.57 -10.85 10.89
CA LYS A 136 2.91 -9.77 10.12
C LYS A 136 3.17 -9.89 8.61
N SER A 137 4.23 -10.59 8.23
CA SER A 137 4.60 -10.79 6.82
C SER A 137 5.53 -11.99 6.62
N ALA A 138 5.55 -12.53 5.40
CA ALA A 138 6.49 -13.59 5.02
C ALA A 138 7.98 -13.15 5.16
N ARG A 139 8.28 -11.85 5.04
CA ARG A 139 9.65 -11.32 5.29
C ARG A 139 10.02 -11.36 6.76
N GLU A 140 9.08 -11.08 7.64
CA GLU A 140 9.29 -11.17 9.08
C GLU A 140 9.49 -12.61 9.51
N ALA A 141 8.62 -13.52 9.03
CA ALA A 141 8.76 -14.96 9.26
C ALA A 141 10.14 -15.47 8.81
N ALA A 142 10.58 -15.11 7.61
CA ALA A 142 11.89 -15.51 7.09
C ALA A 142 13.04 -15.00 7.97
N ARG A 143 13.01 -13.73 8.38
CA ARG A 143 14.07 -13.12 9.20
C ARG A 143 14.16 -13.75 10.59
N GLN A 144 13.02 -13.96 11.24
CA GLN A 144 12.99 -14.50 12.60
C GLN A 144 13.37 -15.98 12.65
N ASN A 145 13.18 -16.72 11.54
CA ASN A 145 13.52 -18.13 11.45
C ASN A 145 14.79 -18.42 10.60
N TYR A 146 15.60 -17.40 10.35
CA TYR A 146 16.87 -17.50 9.63
C TYR A 146 16.75 -18.19 8.25
N MET A 147 15.63 -17.95 7.56
CA MET A 147 15.35 -18.52 6.24
C MET A 147 15.30 -17.46 5.15
N SER A 148 15.42 -17.89 3.90
CA SER A 148 15.21 -16.99 2.77
C SER A 148 13.72 -16.58 2.66
N TYR A 149 13.47 -15.35 2.24
CA TYR A 149 12.12 -14.88 1.94
C TYR A 149 11.40 -15.76 0.92
N GLN A 150 12.16 -16.24 -0.10
CA GLN A 150 11.61 -17.12 -1.13
C GLN A 150 11.18 -18.46 -0.58
N THR A 151 11.91 -19.04 0.38
CA THR A 151 11.55 -20.30 1.04
C THR A 151 10.18 -20.19 1.70
N ILE A 152 9.91 -19.12 2.45
CA ILE A 152 8.60 -18.90 3.08
C ILE A 152 7.51 -18.68 2.03
N LEU A 153 7.78 -17.86 1.00
CA LEU A 153 6.80 -17.61 -0.08
C LEU A 153 6.37 -18.87 -0.81
N ASP A 154 7.33 -19.73 -1.15
CA ASP A 154 7.05 -20.95 -1.90
C ASP A 154 6.23 -21.93 -1.07
N ARG A 155 6.42 -21.96 0.26
CA ARG A 155 5.62 -22.73 1.20
C ARG A 155 4.18 -22.21 1.30
N ILE A 156 3.98 -20.94 1.62
CA ILE A 156 2.64 -20.36 1.79
C ILE A 156 1.82 -20.31 0.48
N ASN A 157 2.49 -20.40 -0.67
CA ASN A 157 1.85 -20.46 -2.00
C ASN A 157 1.72 -21.90 -2.54
N GLY A 158 2.10 -22.92 -1.77
CA GLY A 158 1.96 -24.31 -2.15
C GLY A 158 2.86 -24.75 -3.32
N LYS A 159 3.95 -24.04 -3.61
CA LYS A 159 4.88 -24.36 -4.70
C LYS A 159 5.82 -25.54 -4.37
N VAL A 160 5.94 -25.88 -3.11
CA VAL A 160 6.79 -26.95 -2.62
C VAL A 160 5.94 -28.10 -2.10
N LYS A 161 6.24 -29.33 -2.52
CA LYS A 161 5.47 -30.53 -2.14
C LYS A 161 5.60 -30.90 -0.65
N GLY A 162 6.75 -30.64 -0.03
CA GLY A 162 6.96 -30.96 1.40
C GLY A 162 6.16 -30.05 2.32
N ILE A 163 5.61 -30.59 3.41
CA ILE A 163 4.84 -29.85 4.42
C ILE A 163 5.77 -28.94 5.22
N TYR A 164 6.90 -29.48 5.70
CA TYR A 164 7.80 -28.77 6.60
C TYR A 164 8.90 -28.01 5.85
N ALA A 165 9.25 -26.85 6.37
CA ALA A 165 10.41 -26.08 5.96
C ALA A 165 11.71 -26.68 6.55
N PRO A 166 12.91 -26.18 6.17
CA PRO A 166 14.17 -26.71 6.69
C PRO A 166 14.33 -26.63 8.21
N ASP A 167 13.56 -25.73 8.88
CA ASP A 167 13.54 -25.59 10.33
C ASP A 167 12.58 -26.60 11.02
N GLY A 168 11.95 -27.52 10.28
CA GLY A 168 11.04 -28.53 10.81
C GLY A 168 9.61 -28.05 11.06
N TYR A 169 9.26 -26.82 10.66
CA TYR A 169 7.92 -26.24 10.86
C TYR A 169 7.17 -26.06 9.53
N ALA A 170 5.85 -26.10 9.61
CA ALA A 170 4.98 -25.76 8.50
C ALA A 170 4.62 -24.27 8.52
N TYR A 171 4.48 -23.67 7.34
CA TYR A 171 4.11 -22.27 7.16
C TYR A 171 2.92 -22.16 6.22
N CYS A 172 1.88 -21.43 6.64
CA CYS A 172 0.70 -21.11 5.82
C CYS A 172 0.30 -19.65 5.98
N LYS A 173 -0.65 -19.19 5.17
CA LYS A 173 -1.21 -17.84 5.36
C LYS A 173 -2.03 -17.83 6.65
N ASP A 174 -1.99 -16.70 7.38
CA ASP A 174 -2.79 -16.45 8.57
C ASP A 174 -4.26 -16.23 8.17
N SER A 175 -4.96 -17.33 7.91
CA SER A 175 -6.40 -17.38 7.71
C SER A 175 -6.92 -18.73 8.24
N ASP A 176 -8.10 -18.73 8.83
CA ASP A 176 -8.70 -19.91 9.45
C ASP A 176 -8.76 -21.10 8.50
N LYS A 177 -9.07 -20.84 7.22
CA LYS A 177 -9.13 -21.86 6.18
C LYS A 177 -7.76 -22.51 5.94
N GLU A 178 -6.72 -21.69 5.68
CA GLU A 178 -5.37 -22.17 5.37
C GLU A 178 -4.73 -22.88 6.56
N ILE A 179 -4.97 -22.38 7.77
CA ILE A 179 -4.49 -22.99 9.02
C ILE A 179 -5.14 -24.36 9.20
N THR A 180 -6.47 -24.46 9.08
CA THR A 180 -7.21 -25.71 9.20
C THR A 180 -6.77 -26.75 8.16
N GLU A 181 -6.59 -26.31 6.90
CA GLU A 181 -6.09 -27.20 5.84
C GLU A 181 -4.65 -27.69 6.12
N MET A 182 -3.79 -26.84 6.67
CA MET A 182 -2.42 -27.21 7.01
C MET A 182 -2.40 -28.23 8.17
N ILE A 183 -3.17 -28.00 9.23
CA ILE A 183 -3.29 -28.93 10.37
C ILE A 183 -3.77 -30.29 9.87
N ARG A 184 -4.81 -30.36 9.05
CA ARG A 184 -5.30 -31.61 8.46
C ARG A 184 -4.25 -32.34 7.62
N LYS A 185 -3.39 -31.61 6.89
CA LYS A 185 -2.27 -32.21 6.14
C LYS A 185 -1.23 -32.82 7.07
N ILE A 186 -0.93 -32.15 8.19
CA ILE A 186 0.00 -32.64 9.20
C ILE A 186 -0.57 -33.91 9.85
N GLU A 187 -1.83 -33.88 10.27
CA GLU A 187 -2.51 -35.04 10.88
C GLU A 187 -2.52 -36.24 9.94
N ARG A 188 -2.85 -36.08 8.66
CA ARG A 188 -2.81 -37.19 7.67
C ARG A 188 -1.41 -37.77 7.55
N LYS A 189 -0.39 -36.92 7.44
CA LYS A 189 1.00 -37.37 7.35
C LYS A 189 1.40 -38.18 8.60
N ASN A 190 1.08 -37.68 9.78
CA ASN A 190 1.36 -38.38 11.04
C ASN A 190 0.63 -39.72 11.14
N THR A 191 -0.63 -39.80 10.66
CA THR A 191 -1.40 -41.05 10.60
C THR A 191 -0.77 -42.03 9.61
N GLU A 192 -0.32 -41.59 8.44
CA GLU A 192 0.35 -42.43 7.44
C GLU A 192 1.69 -42.98 7.96
N GLU A 193 2.49 -42.14 8.64
CA GLU A 193 3.80 -42.54 9.20
C GLU A 193 3.65 -43.50 10.42
N CYS A 194 2.60 -43.33 11.21
CA CYS A 194 2.33 -44.21 12.37
C CYS A 194 1.68 -45.56 12.01
N GLY A 195 1.30 -45.78 10.75
CA GLY A 195 0.69 -47.05 10.29
C GLY A 195 -0.68 -47.38 10.93
N VAL A 196 -1.33 -46.42 11.55
CA VAL A 196 -2.61 -46.59 12.23
C VAL A 196 -3.77 -46.11 11.34
N ASN A 197 -4.38 -47.04 10.60
CA ASN A 197 -5.59 -46.81 9.82
C ASN A 197 -6.86 -46.83 10.72
N PHE A 198 -6.96 -45.99 11.73
CA PHE A 198 -8.20 -45.86 12.51
C PHE A 198 -8.49 -44.42 12.89
N ILE A 199 -9.30 -43.75 12.07
CA ILE A 199 -10.16 -42.69 12.56
C ILE A 199 -11.42 -43.35 13.11
N LYS A 200 -11.47 -43.65 14.41
CA LYS A 200 -12.75 -43.87 15.09
C LYS A 200 -13.45 -42.51 15.14
N ALA A 201 -14.56 -42.39 14.42
CA ALA A 201 -15.47 -41.27 14.63
C ALA A 201 -15.90 -41.30 16.11
N PRO A 202 -15.95 -40.16 16.81
CA PRO A 202 -16.46 -40.13 18.16
C PRO A 202 -17.91 -40.66 18.14
N GLU A 203 -18.17 -41.71 18.89
CA GLU A 203 -19.55 -42.16 19.16
C GLU A 203 -20.24 -41.04 19.94
N VAL A 204 -21.18 -40.38 19.28
CA VAL A 204 -22.08 -39.45 19.95
C VAL A 204 -23.14 -40.30 20.63
N VAL A 205 -22.96 -40.58 21.92
CA VAL A 205 -23.99 -41.21 22.75
C VAL A 205 -25.02 -40.12 23.07
N PHE A 206 -26.19 -40.23 22.46
CA PHE A 206 -27.36 -39.48 22.90
C PHE A 206 -27.99 -40.24 24.08
N GLU A 207 -27.88 -39.72 25.29
CA GLU A 207 -28.72 -40.13 26.42
C GLU A 207 -30.08 -39.43 26.24
N PHE A 208 -31.15 -40.25 26.21
CA PHE A 208 -32.53 -39.79 26.21
C PHE A 208 -33.08 -39.77 27.66
#